data_a6325d0f143b3ffcb37dc414dc17f742
#
_entry.id   a6325d0f143b3ffcb37dc414dc17f742
#
_cell.length_a   1.000
_cell.length_b   1.000
_cell.length_c   1.000
_cell.angle_alpha   90.00
_cell.angle_beta   90.00
_cell.angle_gamma   90.00
#
_symmetry.space_group_name_H-M   'P 1'
#
loop_
_entity.id
_entity.type
_entity.pdbx_description
1 polymer ?
#
loop_
_entity_poly.entity_id
_entity_poly.type
_entity_poly.pdbx_seq_one_letter_code
_entity_poly.pdbx_strand_id
1 'polypeptide(L)'
;MLKDSFSSASVFMGLSLLLLALVLFGASQGALKISFDALFDEEYRDIWLNIRLPRVLLAVLVGAALATAGVIMQGLFRNPMADPGLLGVSSGSALMVGVAIVLPFSFPVVLVLYEQMVFAIAGSLVVCTVIFLITQRHRDGSMMQLLLAGIAINALCGAAIGILSYIGDEQQLRQLTLWMMGNLGQAQWPTLLVASSFILPAIMATTCLAGTLNLLQLGDEEAHYLGVNVKRKRQQLLLISSLLVGAAVSVSGIIGFIGLVIPHLIRMTTGANHRWLIPCSALAGACLLLMADTLARTLVQPAEMPVGLLTSLLGGPYFMWLILRNRRIT
;
A
#
# COMPACT_ATOMS: atom_id res chain seq x y z
N MET A 1 1.59 22.78 28.05
CA MET A 1 2.74 22.04 27.53
C MET A 1 2.88 22.38 26.08
N LEU A 2 3.82 23.24 25.73
CA LEU A 2 4.14 23.63 24.35
C LEU A 2 4.73 22.39 23.66
N LYS A 3 3.95 21.75 22.79
CA LYS A 3 4.49 20.81 21.81
C LYS A 3 5.29 21.66 20.82
N ASP A 4 6.60 21.55 20.85
CA ASP A 4 7.44 21.95 19.73
C ASP A 4 6.99 21.12 18.52
N SER A 5 6.01 21.67 17.78
CA SER A 5 5.60 21.06 16.53
C SER A 5 6.74 21.31 15.55
N PHE A 6 7.49 20.26 15.23
CA PHE A 6 8.40 20.30 14.10
C PHE A 6 7.64 20.89 12.90
N SER A 7 8.22 21.84 12.24
CA SER A 7 7.64 22.37 11.00
C SER A 7 7.38 21.20 10.06
N SER A 8 6.18 21.12 9.45
CA SER A 8 5.87 20.04 8.52
C SER A 8 6.92 19.92 7.40
N ALA A 9 7.55 21.03 7.04
CA ALA A 9 8.67 21.08 6.10
C ALA A 9 9.93 20.39 6.66
N SER A 10 10.24 20.50 7.95
CA SER A 10 11.38 19.80 8.55
C SER A 10 11.17 18.31 8.64
N VAL A 11 9.93 17.87 8.92
CA VAL A 11 9.56 16.44 8.86
C VAL A 11 9.72 15.89 7.43
N PHE A 12 9.22 16.62 6.44
CA PHE A 12 9.36 16.23 5.03
C PHE A 12 10.85 16.10 4.63
N MET A 13 11.67 17.08 4.98
CA MET A 13 13.10 17.07 4.67
C MET A 13 13.82 15.93 5.40
N GLY A 14 13.52 15.70 6.68
CA GLY A 14 14.06 14.59 7.46
C GLY A 14 13.72 13.22 6.86
N LEU A 15 12.45 13.01 6.45
CA LEU A 15 12.01 11.78 5.79
C LEU A 15 12.67 11.59 4.41
N SER A 16 12.88 12.69 3.66
CA SER A 16 13.57 12.61 2.36
C SER A 16 15.04 12.20 2.52
N LEU A 17 15.74 12.77 3.50
CA LEU A 17 17.12 12.39 3.82
C LEU A 17 17.21 10.95 4.34
N LEU A 18 16.26 10.55 5.20
CA LEU A 18 16.18 9.17 5.68
C LEU A 18 15.95 8.19 4.53
N LEU A 19 15.02 8.51 3.60
CA LEU A 19 14.77 7.67 2.45
C LEU A 19 16.01 7.52 1.57
N LEU A 20 16.72 8.61 1.31
CA LEU A 20 17.97 8.57 0.54
C LEU A 20 19.00 7.65 1.22
N ALA A 21 19.19 7.80 2.54
CA ALA A 21 20.10 6.96 3.32
C ALA A 21 19.69 5.48 3.26
N LEU A 22 18.39 5.19 3.39
CA LEU A 22 17.85 3.82 3.31
C LEU A 22 17.98 3.23 1.90
N VAL A 23 17.81 4.01 0.85
CA VAL A 23 18.02 3.56 -0.55
C VAL A 23 19.47 3.15 -0.75
N LEU A 24 20.43 3.98 -0.32
CA LEU A 24 21.85 3.65 -0.39
C LEU A 24 22.17 2.42 0.46
N PHE A 25 21.70 2.38 1.70
CA PHE A 25 21.91 1.24 2.59
C PHE A 25 21.28 -0.03 2.03
N GLY A 26 20.01 -0.01 1.63
CA GLY A 26 19.29 -1.16 1.08
C GLY A 26 19.90 -1.71 -0.20
N ALA A 27 20.47 -0.84 -1.04
CA ALA A 27 21.20 -1.25 -2.24
C ALA A 27 22.55 -1.92 -1.92
N SER A 28 23.20 -1.57 -0.82
CA SER A 28 24.46 -2.20 -0.39
C SER A 28 24.25 -3.56 0.29
N GLN A 29 23.07 -3.80 0.92
CA GLN A 29 22.77 -5.04 1.65
C GLN A 29 22.18 -6.12 0.74
N GLY A 30 22.49 -7.39 1.06
CA GLY A 30 21.96 -8.57 0.35
C GLY A 30 22.72 -9.83 0.77
N ALA A 31 22.41 -10.98 0.16
CA ALA A 31 23.09 -12.26 0.45
C ALA A 31 24.63 -12.16 0.23
N LEU A 32 25.04 -11.38 -0.78
CA LEU A 32 26.44 -11.01 -0.97
C LEU A 32 26.63 -9.57 -0.45
N LYS A 33 27.63 -9.36 0.40
CA LYS A 33 28.04 -8.01 0.82
C LYS A 33 28.83 -7.37 -0.33
N ILE A 34 28.16 -6.53 -1.11
CA ILE A 34 28.79 -5.83 -2.24
C ILE A 34 28.98 -4.38 -1.81
N SER A 35 30.25 -3.95 -1.74
CA SER A 35 30.62 -2.55 -1.47
C SER A 35 30.24 -1.66 -2.66
N PHE A 36 30.12 -0.35 -2.43
CA PHE A 36 29.89 0.62 -3.52
C PHE A 36 31.02 0.67 -4.55
N ASP A 37 32.25 0.30 -4.16
CA ASP A 37 33.39 0.21 -5.07
C ASP A 37 33.18 -0.84 -6.17
N ALA A 38 32.37 -1.86 -5.89
CA ALA A 38 32.01 -2.90 -6.83
C ALA A 38 31.10 -2.43 -8.00
N LEU A 39 30.58 -1.20 -7.95
CA LEU A 39 29.92 -0.58 -9.12
C LEU A 39 30.86 -0.36 -10.31
N PHE A 40 32.17 -0.28 -10.05
CA PHE A 40 33.20 -0.14 -11.07
C PHE A 40 33.70 -1.49 -11.58
N ASP A 41 33.27 -2.61 -10.96
CA ASP A 41 33.60 -3.96 -11.37
C ASP A 41 32.44 -4.53 -12.22
N GLU A 42 32.74 -4.97 -13.43
CA GLU A 42 31.71 -5.41 -14.39
C GLU A 42 30.86 -6.59 -13.87
N GLU A 43 31.46 -7.49 -13.10
CA GLU A 43 30.78 -8.68 -12.57
C GLU A 43 29.71 -8.33 -11.52
N TYR A 44 29.96 -7.34 -10.66
CA TYR A 44 29.04 -6.93 -9.60
C TYR A 44 28.06 -5.82 -10.03
N ARG A 45 28.41 -5.03 -11.05
CA ARG A 45 27.57 -3.96 -11.59
C ARG A 45 26.23 -4.47 -12.06
N ASP A 46 26.20 -5.63 -12.74
CA ASP A 46 24.94 -6.23 -13.19
C ASP A 46 24.02 -6.66 -12.06
N ILE A 47 24.56 -7.24 -11.00
CA ILE A 47 23.80 -7.58 -9.79
C ILE A 47 23.21 -6.31 -9.16
N TRP A 48 24.00 -5.26 -9.08
CA TRP A 48 23.58 -4.02 -8.46
C TRP A 48 22.48 -3.30 -9.25
N LEU A 49 22.68 -3.18 -10.58
CA LEU A 49 21.76 -2.45 -11.45
C LEU A 49 20.49 -3.26 -11.80
N ASN A 50 20.60 -4.57 -12.01
CA ASN A 50 19.49 -5.37 -12.55
C ASN A 50 18.73 -6.19 -11.50
N ILE A 51 19.30 -6.38 -10.30
CA ILE A 51 18.65 -7.14 -9.23
C ILE A 51 18.32 -6.22 -8.04
N ARG A 52 19.31 -5.48 -7.51
CA ARG A 52 19.11 -4.73 -6.28
C ARG A 52 18.35 -3.43 -6.48
N LEU A 53 18.75 -2.65 -7.47
CA LEU A 53 18.15 -1.34 -7.71
C LEU A 53 16.66 -1.41 -8.04
N PRO A 54 16.19 -2.28 -8.95
CA PRO A 54 14.74 -2.42 -9.19
C PRO A 54 13.97 -2.81 -7.94
N ARG A 55 14.51 -3.69 -7.09
CA ARG A 55 13.87 -4.13 -5.85
C ARG A 55 13.75 -2.98 -4.83
N VAL A 56 14.82 -2.24 -4.61
CA VAL A 56 14.83 -1.07 -3.72
C VAL A 56 13.83 -0.03 -4.19
N LEU A 57 13.83 0.30 -5.49
CA LEU A 57 12.89 1.25 -6.07
C LEU A 57 11.45 0.75 -6.02
N LEU A 58 11.21 -0.55 -6.21
CA LEU A 58 9.88 -1.15 -6.08
C LEU A 58 9.38 -1.08 -4.64
N ALA A 59 10.24 -1.34 -3.64
CA ALA A 59 9.89 -1.19 -2.22
C ALA A 59 9.50 0.27 -1.90
N VAL A 60 10.25 1.25 -2.39
CA VAL A 60 9.92 2.67 -2.25
C VAL A 60 8.55 2.98 -2.86
N LEU A 61 8.32 2.52 -4.08
CA LEU A 61 7.10 2.80 -4.82
C LEU A 61 5.86 2.19 -4.17
N VAL A 62 5.94 0.91 -3.80
CA VAL A 62 4.85 0.17 -3.13
C VAL A 62 4.54 0.75 -1.75
N GLY A 63 5.58 1.04 -0.95
CA GLY A 63 5.41 1.65 0.36
C GLY A 63 4.73 3.02 0.29
N ALA A 64 5.15 3.86 -0.67
CA ALA A 64 4.51 5.15 -0.93
C ALA A 64 3.04 5.00 -1.37
N ALA A 65 2.75 4.03 -2.25
CA ALA A 65 1.39 3.76 -2.74
C ALA A 65 0.44 3.34 -1.61
N LEU A 66 0.85 2.36 -0.79
CA LEU A 66 0.03 1.84 0.31
C LEU A 66 -0.23 2.91 1.38
N ALA A 67 0.79 3.68 1.74
CA ALA A 67 0.65 4.77 2.70
C ALA A 67 -0.28 5.88 2.15
N THR A 68 -0.16 6.24 0.87
CA THR A 68 -1.02 7.24 0.23
C THR A 68 -2.47 6.75 0.15
N ALA A 69 -2.70 5.48 -0.19
CA ALA A 69 -4.03 4.88 -0.17
C ALA A 69 -4.64 4.92 1.24
N GLY A 70 -3.83 4.66 2.26
CA GLY A 70 -4.23 4.81 3.66
C GLY A 70 -4.66 6.24 4.02
N VAL A 71 -3.91 7.26 3.58
CA VAL A 71 -4.30 8.68 3.78
C VAL A 71 -5.67 8.96 3.15
N ILE A 72 -5.90 8.48 1.92
CA ILE A 72 -7.18 8.65 1.23
C ILE A 72 -8.31 8.01 2.03
N MET A 73 -8.16 6.74 2.44
CA MET A 73 -9.19 6.01 3.18
C MET A 73 -9.48 6.65 4.53
N GLN A 74 -8.45 7.02 5.29
CA GLN A 74 -8.61 7.71 6.57
C GLN A 74 -9.28 9.09 6.42
N GLY A 75 -8.98 9.82 5.34
CA GLY A 75 -9.60 11.10 5.03
C GLY A 75 -11.07 10.96 4.60
N LEU A 76 -11.37 10.00 3.72
CA LEU A 76 -12.73 9.75 3.22
C LEU A 76 -13.70 9.29 4.32
N PHE A 77 -13.24 8.40 5.19
CA PHE A 77 -14.07 7.84 6.26
C PHE A 77 -13.95 8.60 7.57
N ARG A 78 -13.15 9.69 7.59
CA ARG A 78 -12.93 10.51 8.79
C ARG A 78 -12.54 9.66 10.01
N ASN A 79 -11.81 8.59 9.75
CA ASN A 79 -11.41 7.62 10.76
C ASN A 79 -9.93 7.24 10.58
N PRO A 80 -9.09 7.47 11.60
CA PRO A 80 -7.66 7.13 11.55
C PRO A 80 -7.40 5.62 11.48
N MET A 81 -8.41 4.78 11.68
CA MET A 81 -8.33 3.32 11.62
C MET A 81 -8.80 2.74 10.27
N ALA A 82 -9.21 3.60 9.34
CA ALA A 82 -9.60 3.14 8.00
C ALA A 82 -8.35 2.73 7.21
N ASP A 83 -8.30 1.47 6.81
CA ASP A 83 -7.22 0.87 6.03
C ASP A 83 -7.80 0.11 4.83
N PRO A 84 -7.20 0.20 3.64
CA PRO A 84 -7.67 -0.52 2.47
C PRO A 84 -7.75 -2.04 2.69
N GLY A 85 -6.83 -2.62 3.46
CA GLY A 85 -6.81 -4.05 3.77
C GLY A 85 -7.97 -4.46 4.66
N LEU A 86 -8.27 -3.68 5.71
CA LEU A 86 -9.40 -3.93 6.61
C LEU A 86 -10.74 -3.82 5.89
N LEU A 87 -10.84 -2.94 4.89
CA LEU A 87 -12.03 -2.78 4.06
C LEU A 87 -12.15 -3.83 2.93
N GLY A 88 -11.17 -4.71 2.78
CA GLY A 88 -11.19 -5.79 1.80
C GLY A 88 -10.67 -5.40 0.41
N VAL A 89 -10.17 -4.19 0.22
CA VAL A 89 -9.68 -3.73 -1.10
C VAL A 89 -8.48 -4.56 -1.56
N SER A 90 -7.53 -4.82 -0.65
CA SER A 90 -6.38 -5.70 -0.93
C SER A 90 -6.80 -7.15 -1.18
N SER A 91 -7.82 -7.64 -0.46
CA SER A 91 -8.35 -9.00 -0.66
C SER A 91 -9.06 -9.17 -1.99
N GLY A 92 -9.78 -8.13 -2.45
CA GLY A 92 -10.35 -8.11 -3.80
C GLY A 92 -9.28 -8.15 -4.89
N SER A 93 -8.20 -7.38 -4.72
CA SER A 93 -7.03 -7.46 -5.60
C SER A 93 -6.42 -8.85 -5.60
N ALA A 94 -6.21 -9.45 -4.42
CA ALA A 94 -5.64 -10.77 -4.26
C ALA A 94 -6.49 -11.87 -4.91
N LEU A 95 -7.80 -11.81 -4.74
CA LEU A 95 -8.72 -12.73 -5.40
C LEU A 95 -8.57 -12.69 -6.92
N MET A 96 -8.56 -11.50 -7.51
CA MET A 96 -8.46 -11.37 -8.97
C MET A 96 -7.08 -11.77 -9.50
N VAL A 97 -6.01 -11.54 -8.76
CA VAL A 97 -4.68 -12.08 -9.12
C VAL A 97 -4.67 -13.61 -8.98
N GLY A 98 -5.33 -14.18 -7.95
CA GLY A 98 -5.52 -15.62 -7.83
C GLY A 98 -6.26 -16.21 -9.03
N VAL A 99 -7.28 -15.51 -9.53
CA VAL A 99 -8.00 -15.86 -10.77
C VAL A 99 -7.03 -15.88 -11.96
N ALA A 100 -6.19 -14.85 -12.11
CA ALA A 100 -5.19 -14.79 -13.18
C ALA A 100 -4.14 -15.90 -13.12
N ILE A 101 -3.75 -16.33 -11.91
CA ILE A 101 -2.74 -17.41 -11.72
C ILE A 101 -3.33 -18.79 -12.02
N VAL A 102 -4.58 -19.03 -11.59
CA VAL A 102 -5.19 -20.37 -11.61
C VAL A 102 -5.93 -20.66 -12.91
N LEU A 103 -6.60 -19.66 -13.49
CA LEU A 103 -7.37 -19.86 -14.71
C LEU A 103 -6.52 -19.60 -15.97
N PRO A 104 -6.68 -20.43 -17.02
CA PRO A 104 -5.87 -20.30 -18.23
C PRO A 104 -6.37 -19.14 -19.10
N PHE A 105 -5.82 -17.95 -18.89
CA PHE A 105 -6.03 -16.83 -19.81
C PHE A 105 -4.91 -16.76 -20.83
N SER A 106 -5.26 -16.44 -22.07
CA SER A 106 -4.29 -16.26 -23.16
C SER A 106 -4.29 -14.78 -23.57
N PHE A 107 -3.24 -14.07 -23.18
CA PHE A 107 -3.06 -12.67 -23.57
C PHE A 107 -1.95 -12.52 -24.62
N PRO A 108 -2.03 -11.52 -25.50
CA PRO A 108 -0.89 -11.12 -26.34
C PRO A 108 0.34 -10.82 -25.48
N VAL A 109 1.53 -11.18 -25.96
CA VAL A 109 2.80 -11.06 -25.20
C VAL A 109 3.01 -9.68 -24.58
N VAL A 110 2.59 -8.61 -25.26
CA VAL A 110 2.69 -7.23 -24.77
C VAL A 110 1.82 -6.99 -23.54
N LEU A 111 0.68 -7.68 -23.43
CA LEU A 111 -0.26 -7.51 -22.32
C LEU A 111 0.04 -8.41 -21.11
N VAL A 112 0.87 -9.45 -21.28
CA VAL A 112 1.24 -10.36 -20.19
C VAL A 112 1.88 -9.61 -19.00
N LEU A 113 2.69 -8.59 -19.25
CA LEU A 113 3.29 -7.75 -18.21
C LEU A 113 2.27 -6.97 -17.38
N TYR A 114 1.11 -6.65 -17.98
CA TYR A 114 0.04 -5.88 -17.35
C TYR A 114 -1.07 -6.78 -16.78
N GLU A 115 -1.07 -8.06 -17.09
CA GLU A 115 -2.15 -8.98 -16.71
C GLU A 115 -2.47 -8.95 -15.23
N GLN A 116 -1.51 -9.29 -14.38
CA GLN A 116 -1.71 -9.30 -12.92
C GLN A 116 -2.15 -7.94 -12.40
N MET A 117 -1.63 -6.85 -12.98
CA MET A 117 -1.96 -5.50 -12.57
C MET A 117 -3.40 -5.12 -12.92
N VAL A 118 -3.85 -5.45 -14.13
CA VAL A 118 -5.23 -5.20 -14.57
C VAL A 118 -6.21 -5.99 -13.71
N PHE A 119 -5.93 -7.27 -13.44
CA PHE A 119 -6.75 -8.10 -12.57
C PHE A 119 -6.79 -7.55 -11.13
N ALA A 120 -5.65 -7.19 -10.56
CA ALA A 120 -5.57 -6.61 -9.22
C ALA A 120 -6.35 -5.29 -9.10
N ILE A 121 -6.19 -4.39 -10.09
CA ILE A 121 -6.93 -3.12 -10.14
C ILE A 121 -8.43 -3.38 -10.31
N ALA A 122 -8.83 -4.33 -11.16
CA ALA A 122 -10.23 -4.69 -11.31
C ALA A 122 -10.84 -5.20 -9.99
N GLY A 123 -10.14 -6.07 -9.27
CA GLY A 123 -10.56 -6.57 -7.96
C GLY A 123 -10.70 -5.47 -6.91
N SER A 124 -9.73 -4.57 -6.83
CA SER A 124 -9.80 -3.42 -5.92
C SER A 124 -10.95 -2.46 -6.28
N LEU A 125 -11.19 -2.21 -7.57
CA LEU A 125 -12.30 -1.39 -8.05
C LEU A 125 -13.67 -1.97 -7.70
N VAL A 126 -13.85 -3.28 -7.87
CA VAL A 126 -15.10 -3.96 -7.49
C VAL A 126 -15.37 -3.75 -6.00
N VAL A 127 -14.41 -4.03 -5.14
CA VAL A 127 -14.56 -3.85 -3.69
C VAL A 127 -14.82 -2.38 -3.32
N CYS A 128 -14.06 -1.43 -3.87
CA CYS A 128 -14.30 -0.01 -3.63
C CYS A 128 -15.70 0.43 -4.09
N THR A 129 -16.19 -0.11 -5.20
CA THR A 129 -17.54 0.17 -5.67
C THR A 129 -18.61 -0.37 -4.71
N VAL A 130 -18.42 -1.58 -4.20
CA VAL A 130 -19.31 -2.17 -3.17
C VAL A 130 -19.33 -1.31 -1.90
N ILE A 131 -18.14 -0.92 -1.39
CA ILE A 131 -18.02 -0.02 -0.24
C ILE A 131 -18.74 1.30 -0.50
N PHE A 132 -18.55 1.88 -1.67
CA PHE A 132 -19.19 3.14 -2.04
C PHE A 132 -20.73 3.03 -2.07
N LEU A 133 -21.27 1.94 -2.63
CA LEU A 133 -22.71 1.70 -2.67
C LEU A 133 -23.30 1.49 -1.26
N ILE A 134 -22.58 0.80 -0.37
CA ILE A 134 -22.98 0.63 1.02
C ILE A 134 -23.05 1.99 1.72
N THR A 135 -22.00 2.83 1.55
CA THR A 135 -21.94 4.16 2.19
C THR A 135 -23.00 5.12 1.68
N GLN A 136 -23.42 5.00 0.41
CA GLN A 136 -24.49 5.85 -0.14
C GLN A 136 -25.90 5.52 0.37
N ARG A 137 -26.17 4.26 0.68
CA ARG A 137 -27.50 3.82 1.11
C ARG A 137 -27.87 4.24 2.54
N HIS A 138 -26.86 4.51 3.38
CA HIS A 138 -27.08 4.85 4.77
C HIS A 138 -26.55 6.27 5.02
N ARG A 139 -27.46 7.24 5.21
CA ARG A 139 -27.12 8.65 5.53
C ARG A 139 -26.24 8.80 6.79
N ASP A 140 -26.39 7.87 7.73
CA ASP A 140 -25.62 7.81 8.98
C ASP A 140 -24.50 6.76 8.93
N GLY A 141 -23.96 6.42 7.75
CA GLY A 141 -23.02 5.34 7.49
C GLY A 141 -22.06 5.07 8.66
N SER A 142 -22.56 4.26 9.63
CA SER A 142 -21.84 4.04 10.87
C SER A 142 -20.54 3.31 10.52
N MET A 143 -19.43 3.73 11.12
CA MET A 143 -18.13 3.08 10.96
C MET A 143 -18.21 1.57 11.21
N MET A 144 -19.11 1.14 12.10
CA MET A 144 -19.41 -0.26 12.38
C MET A 144 -19.87 -1.01 11.11
N GLN A 145 -20.74 -0.42 10.31
CA GLN A 145 -21.24 -1.06 9.08
C GLN A 145 -20.14 -1.24 8.04
N LEU A 146 -19.23 -0.26 7.91
CA LEU A 146 -18.08 -0.34 7.01
C LEU A 146 -17.10 -1.43 7.44
N LEU A 147 -16.82 -1.54 8.73
CA LEU A 147 -15.97 -2.59 9.26
C LEU A 147 -16.60 -3.97 9.08
N LEU A 148 -17.91 -4.12 9.35
CA LEU A 148 -18.65 -5.37 9.12
C LEU A 148 -18.67 -5.74 7.63
N ALA A 149 -18.88 -4.76 6.74
CA ALA A 149 -18.80 -4.99 5.30
C ALA A 149 -17.38 -5.43 4.87
N GLY A 150 -16.35 -4.80 5.42
CA GLY A 150 -14.95 -5.20 5.19
C GLY A 150 -14.67 -6.63 5.64
N ILE A 151 -15.14 -7.02 6.83
CA ILE A 151 -15.01 -8.40 7.33
C ILE A 151 -15.70 -9.39 6.41
N ALA A 152 -16.94 -9.07 5.96
CA ALA A 152 -17.69 -9.92 5.04
C ALA A 152 -16.98 -10.05 3.67
N ILE A 153 -16.49 -8.95 3.11
CA ILE A 153 -15.74 -8.94 1.85
C ILE A 153 -14.46 -9.76 1.99
N ASN A 154 -13.70 -9.57 3.07
CA ASN A 154 -12.49 -10.36 3.34
C ASN A 154 -12.79 -11.86 3.44
N ALA A 155 -13.88 -12.24 4.13
CA ALA A 155 -14.29 -13.62 4.24
C ALA A 155 -14.70 -14.23 2.88
N LEU A 156 -15.46 -13.49 2.07
CA LEU A 156 -15.86 -13.93 0.73
C LEU A 156 -14.67 -14.09 -0.21
N CYS A 157 -13.76 -13.10 -0.23
CA CYS A 157 -12.53 -13.18 -1.02
C CYS A 157 -11.65 -14.34 -0.56
N GLY A 158 -11.50 -14.52 0.76
CA GLY A 158 -10.74 -15.65 1.33
C GLY A 158 -11.32 -17.01 0.96
N ALA A 159 -12.64 -17.17 1.03
CA ALA A 159 -13.31 -18.40 0.60
C ALA A 159 -13.11 -18.67 -0.91
N ALA A 160 -13.24 -17.63 -1.74
CA ALA A 160 -13.00 -17.76 -3.18
C ALA A 160 -11.55 -18.09 -3.52
N ILE A 161 -10.57 -17.49 -2.83
CA ILE A 161 -9.15 -17.84 -2.95
C ILE A 161 -8.93 -19.30 -2.51
N GLY A 162 -9.60 -19.75 -1.42
CA GLY A 162 -9.56 -21.15 -0.99
C GLY A 162 -10.07 -22.11 -2.07
N ILE A 163 -11.16 -21.78 -2.76
CA ILE A 163 -11.68 -22.55 -3.89
C ILE A 163 -10.66 -22.59 -5.04
N LEU A 164 -10.07 -21.44 -5.41
CA LEU A 164 -9.03 -21.38 -6.43
C LEU A 164 -7.82 -22.24 -6.07
N SER A 165 -7.40 -22.23 -4.80
CA SER A 165 -6.30 -23.07 -4.31
C SER A 165 -6.64 -24.57 -4.36
N TYR A 166 -7.92 -24.94 -4.22
CA TYR A 166 -8.38 -26.33 -4.29
C TYR A 166 -8.43 -26.87 -5.72
N ILE A 167 -8.79 -26.04 -6.70
CA ILE A 167 -8.89 -26.45 -8.11
C ILE A 167 -7.59 -26.29 -8.88
N GLY A 168 -6.65 -25.46 -8.37
CA GLY A 168 -5.35 -25.23 -8.97
C GLY A 168 -4.42 -26.44 -8.86
N ASP A 169 -3.43 -26.53 -9.74
CA ASP A 169 -2.37 -27.51 -9.64
C ASP A 169 -1.35 -27.15 -8.52
N GLU A 170 -0.43 -28.06 -8.22
CA GLU A 170 0.56 -27.89 -7.14
C GLU A 170 1.48 -26.67 -7.39
N GLN A 171 1.84 -26.38 -8.63
CA GLN A 171 2.67 -25.23 -8.99
C GLN A 171 1.91 -23.91 -8.80
N GLN A 172 0.66 -23.84 -9.24
CA GLN A 172 -0.23 -22.69 -9.06
C GLN A 172 -0.51 -22.41 -7.58
N LEU A 173 -0.78 -23.49 -6.79
CA LEU A 173 -0.98 -23.37 -5.35
C LEU A 173 0.26 -22.81 -4.65
N ARG A 174 1.44 -23.32 -4.98
CA ARG A 174 2.71 -22.83 -4.44
C ARG A 174 2.95 -21.36 -4.82
N GLN A 175 2.72 -21.01 -6.09
CA GLN A 175 2.86 -19.64 -6.58
C GLN A 175 1.92 -18.69 -5.84
N LEU A 176 0.63 -19.04 -5.74
CA LEU A 176 -0.39 -18.24 -5.05
C LEU A 176 -0.05 -18.06 -3.56
N THR A 177 0.37 -19.14 -2.89
CA THR A 177 0.73 -19.09 -1.46
C THR A 177 1.91 -18.15 -1.20
N LEU A 178 2.98 -18.30 -1.97
CA LEU A 178 4.17 -17.45 -1.83
C LEU A 178 3.86 -15.99 -2.17
N TRP A 179 3.03 -15.76 -3.20
CA TRP A 179 2.62 -14.42 -3.59
C TRP A 179 1.76 -13.75 -2.50
N MET A 180 0.82 -14.49 -1.88
CA MET A 180 -0.03 -13.96 -0.81
C MET A 180 0.74 -13.54 0.45
N MET A 181 1.93 -14.11 0.69
CA MET A 181 2.77 -13.73 1.83
C MET A 181 3.42 -12.35 1.70
N GLY A 182 3.34 -11.73 0.50
CA GLY A 182 3.95 -10.44 0.20
C GLY A 182 5.47 -10.57 0.00
N ASN A 183 5.92 -10.39 -1.24
CA ASN A 183 7.32 -10.56 -1.61
C ASN A 183 7.72 -9.57 -2.71
N LEU A 184 8.90 -8.97 -2.57
CA LEU A 184 9.50 -8.08 -3.56
C LEU A 184 10.68 -8.71 -4.31
N GLY A 185 10.96 -10.01 -4.07
CA GLY A 185 12.11 -10.71 -4.64
C GLY A 185 12.07 -10.89 -6.16
N GLN A 186 10.90 -10.76 -6.78
CA GLN A 186 10.73 -10.85 -8.25
C GLN A 186 10.78 -9.48 -8.94
N ALA A 187 11.28 -8.45 -8.27
CA ALA A 187 11.37 -7.11 -8.82
C ALA A 187 12.33 -7.06 -10.01
N GLN A 188 11.83 -6.57 -11.14
CA GLN A 188 12.56 -6.35 -12.38
C GLN A 188 12.21 -4.98 -12.96
N TRP A 189 13.06 -4.44 -13.84
CA TRP A 189 12.80 -3.16 -14.49
C TRP A 189 11.44 -3.08 -15.21
N PRO A 190 10.99 -4.08 -16.00
CA PRO A 190 9.67 -4.04 -16.63
C PRO A 190 8.54 -3.94 -15.59
N THR A 191 8.60 -4.74 -14.52
CA THR A 191 7.62 -4.73 -13.42
C THR A 191 7.58 -3.37 -12.72
N LEU A 192 8.74 -2.78 -12.44
CA LEU A 192 8.86 -1.45 -11.84
C LEU A 192 8.26 -0.36 -12.73
N LEU A 193 8.56 -0.38 -14.04
CA LEU A 193 8.04 0.59 -15.00
C LEU A 193 6.52 0.51 -15.12
N VAL A 194 5.98 -0.71 -15.21
CA VAL A 194 4.53 -0.94 -15.23
C VAL A 194 3.88 -0.42 -13.95
N ALA A 195 4.40 -0.77 -12.77
CA ALA A 195 3.87 -0.29 -11.49
C ALA A 195 3.95 1.24 -11.37
N SER A 196 5.08 1.83 -11.78
CA SER A 196 5.28 3.28 -11.71
C SER A 196 4.30 4.05 -12.62
N SER A 197 3.90 3.48 -13.76
CA SER A 197 2.95 4.10 -14.69
C SER A 197 1.54 4.29 -14.09
N PHE A 198 1.17 3.50 -13.09
CA PHE A 198 -0.09 3.65 -12.35
C PHE A 198 0.09 4.40 -11.03
N ILE A 199 1.12 4.06 -10.26
CA ILE A 199 1.31 4.57 -8.89
C ILE A 199 1.69 6.05 -8.89
N LEU A 200 2.65 6.49 -9.71
CA LEU A 200 3.10 7.88 -9.69
C LEU A 200 2.00 8.87 -10.10
N PRO A 201 1.23 8.67 -11.19
CA PRO A 201 0.12 9.53 -11.51
C PRO A 201 -0.97 9.53 -10.43
N ALA A 202 -1.23 8.39 -9.79
CA ALA A 202 -2.22 8.28 -8.71
C ALA A 202 -1.79 9.05 -7.45
N ILE A 203 -0.51 9.00 -7.06
CA ILE A 203 0.04 9.82 -5.96
C ILE A 203 -0.05 11.31 -6.33
N MET A 204 0.32 11.69 -7.55
CA MET A 204 0.19 13.09 -8.01
C MET A 204 -1.27 13.56 -7.99
N ALA A 205 -2.20 12.75 -8.49
CA ALA A 205 -3.63 13.07 -8.43
C ALA A 205 -4.12 13.23 -6.99
N THR A 206 -3.62 12.42 -6.04
CA THR A 206 -3.95 12.55 -4.62
C THR A 206 -3.45 13.86 -4.05
N THR A 207 -2.23 14.28 -4.36
CA THR A 207 -1.68 15.56 -3.90
C THR A 207 -2.47 16.75 -4.43
N CYS A 208 -2.94 16.70 -5.68
CA CYS A 208 -3.84 17.71 -6.26
C CYS A 208 -5.20 17.78 -5.53
N LEU A 209 -5.65 16.65 -4.95
CA LEU A 209 -6.91 16.57 -4.21
C LEU A 209 -6.76 16.81 -2.70
N ALA A 210 -5.57 17.19 -2.21
CA ALA A 210 -5.31 17.44 -0.79
C ALA A 210 -6.25 18.50 -0.18
N GLY A 211 -6.53 19.59 -0.91
CA GLY A 211 -7.51 20.60 -0.48
C GLY A 211 -8.92 20.03 -0.35
N THR A 212 -9.33 19.18 -1.27
CA THR A 212 -10.64 18.50 -1.22
C THR A 212 -10.73 17.57 -0.01
N LEU A 213 -9.67 16.79 0.28
CA LEU A 213 -9.61 15.93 1.47
C LEU A 213 -9.72 16.76 2.76
N ASN A 214 -9.09 17.93 2.83
CA ASN A 214 -9.23 18.82 3.99
C ASN A 214 -10.68 19.29 4.18
N LEU A 215 -11.37 19.65 3.10
CA LEU A 215 -12.78 20.07 3.15
C LEU A 215 -13.70 18.91 3.54
N LEU A 216 -13.47 17.70 3.02
CA LEU A 216 -14.27 16.52 3.38
C LEU A 216 -14.14 16.13 4.86
N GLN A 217 -13.08 16.53 5.54
CA GLN A 217 -12.93 16.28 6.99
C GLN A 217 -13.91 17.13 7.83
N LEU A 218 -14.36 18.29 7.34
CA LEU A 218 -15.29 19.15 8.05
C LEU A 218 -16.69 18.54 8.15
N GLY A 219 -17.08 17.74 7.18
CA GLY A 219 -18.40 17.15 7.05
C GLY A 219 -18.87 17.17 5.61
N ASP A 220 -19.86 16.36 5.26
CA ASP A 220 -20.38 16.31 3.89
C ASP A 220 -21.20 17.54 3.55
N GLU A 221 -21.99 18.02 4.51
CA GLU A 221 -22.82 19.20 4.37
C GLU A 221 -21.94 20.45 4.27
N GLU A 222 -20.97 20.59 5.16
CA GLU A 222 -20.02 21.69 5.18
C GLU A 222 -19.18 21.74 3.91
N ALA A 223 -18.68 20.58 3.45
CA ALA A 223 -17.93 20.48 2.21
C ALA A 223 -18.81 20.87 0.99
N HIS A 224 -20.09 20.49 1.01
CA HIS A 224 -21.03 20.88 -0.04
C HIS A 224 -21.28 22.39 -0.07
N TYR A 225 -21.51 23.03 1.09
CA TYR A 225 -21.67 24.48 1.19
C TYR A 225 -20.42 25.25 0.73
N LEU A 226 -19.24 24.64 0.89
CA LEU A 226 -17.97 25.18 0.39
C LEU A 226 -17.71 24.88 -1.11
N GLY A 227 -18.73 24.38 -1.84
CA GLY A 227 -18.68 24.17 -3.28
C GLY A 227 -18.10 22.84 -3.75
N VAL A 228 -17.88 21.88 -2.83
CA VAL A 228 -17.37 20.56 -3.18
C VAL A 228 -18.51 19.63 -3.63
N ASN A 229 -18.42 19.08 -4.83
CA ASN A 229 -19.29 17.97 -5.21
C ASN A 229 -18.83 16.68 -4.52
N VAL A 230 -19.35 16.47 -3.29
CA VAL A 230 -18.93 15.38 -2.39
C VAL A 230 -19.01 14.02 -3.06
N LYS A 231 -20.11 13.69 -3.74
CA LYS A 231 -20.31 12.40 -4.41
C LYS A 231 -19.22 12.15 -5.46
N ARG A 232 -19.00 13.11 -6.36
CA ARG A 232 -18.00 12.98 -7.43
C ARG A 232 -16.58 12.89 -6.88
N LYS A 233 -16.28 13.68 -5.84
CA LYS A 233 -14.94 13.68 -5.22
C LYS A 233 -14.65 12.39 -4.45
N ARG A 234 -15.64 11.83 -3.76
CA ARG A 234 -15.54 10.50 -3.15
C ARG A 234 -15.26 9.41 -4.18
N GLN A 235 -15.99 9.40 -5.29
CA GLN A 235 -15.75 8.46 -6.38
C GLN A 235 -14.33 8.57 -6.93
N GLN A 236 -13.86 9.79 -7.18
CA GLN A 236 -12.49 10.03 -7.66
C GLN A 236 -11.44 9.51 -6.68
N LEU A 237 -11.59 9.79 -5.38
CA LEU A 237 -10.66 9.35 -4.34
C LEU A 237 -10.66 7.82 -4.15
N LEU A 238 -11.84 7.19 -4.21
CA LEU A 238 -11.93 5.73 -4.17
C LEU A 238 -11.30 5.07 -5.40
N LEU A 239 -11.48 5.64 -6.59
CA LEU A 239 -10.84 5.18 -7.81
C LEU A 239 -9.31 5.28 -7.70
N ILE A 240 -8.78 6.43 -7.23
CA ILE A 240 -7.34 6.61 -7.03
C ILE A 240 -6.80 5.62 -5.99
N SER A 241 -7.52 5.43 -4.88
CA SER A 241 -7.12 4.45 -3.86
C SER A 241 -7.11 3.02 -4.42
N SER A 242 -8.10 2.65 -5.25
CA SER A 242 -8.12 1.34 -5.93
C SER A 242 -6.93 1.15 -6.85
N LEU A 243 -6.55 2.19 -7.61
CA LEU A 243 -5.37 2.15 -8.48
C LEU A 243 -4.09 1.96 -7.67
N LEU A 244 -3.94 2.71 -6.57
CA LEU A 244 -2.77 2.61 -5.69
C LEU A 244 -2.64 1.21 -5.07
N VAL A 245 -3.74 0.70 -4.48
CA VAL A 245 -3.74 -0.61 -3.84
C VAL A 245 -3.60 -1.73 -4.87
N GLY A 246 -4.38 -1.70 -5.96
CA GLY A 246 -4.32 -2.70 -7.00
C GLY A 246 -2.94 -2.80 -7.64
N ALA A 247 -2.33 -1.66 -7.99
CA ALA A 247 -1.00 -1.62 -8.56
C ALA A 247 0.08 -2.07 -7.56
N ALA A 248 -0.01 -1.68 -6.29
CA ALA A 248 0.92 -2.14 -5.26
C ALA A 248 0.80 -3.65 -5.03
N VAL A 249 -0.41 -4.15 -4.79
CA VAL A 249 -0.67 -5.56 -4.49
C VAL A 249 -0.28 -6.48 -5.65
N SER A 250 -0.48 -6.05 -6.92
CA SER A 250 -0.12 -6.86 -8.10
C SER A 250 1.36 -7.24 -8.15
N VAL A 251 2.23 -6.35 -7.72
CA VAL A 251 3.70 -6.51 -7.82
C VAL A 251 4.37 -6.96 -6.53
N SER A 252 3.68 -6.82 -5.40
CA SER A 252 4.25 -7.13 -4.08
C SER A 252 3.49 -8.20 -3.31
N GLY A 253 2.32 -8.64 -3.79
CA GLY A 253 1.40 -9.42 -2.97
C GLY A 253 0.79 -8.61 -1.83
N ILE A 254 0.23 -9.30 -0.84
CA ILE A 254 -0.45 -8.63 0.27
C ILE A 254 0.57 -8.12 1.30
N ILE A 255 0.64 -6.81 1.44
CA ILE A 255 1.43 -6.12 2.48
C ILE A 255 0.47 -5.32 3.36
N GLY A 256 0.34 -5.72 4.61
CA GLY A 256 -0.56 -5.08 5.57
C GLY A 256 0.09 -3.96 6.38
N PHE A 257 -0.76 -3.23 7.12
CA PHE A 257 -0.41 -2.26 8.15
C PHE A 257 0.25 -0.95 7.71
N ILE A 258 0.88 -0.87 6.54
CA ILE A 258 1.53 0.37 6.06
C ILE A 258 0.49 1.49 5.90
N GLY A 259 -0.64 1.20 5.24
CA GLY A 259 -1.73 2.14 5.04
C GLY A 259 -2.45 2.56 6.34
N LEU A 260 -2.38 1.72 7.36
CA LEU A 260 -2.97 1.99 8.67
C LEU A 260 -2.04 2.84 9.54
N VAL A 261 -0.82 2.35 9.74
CA VAL A 261 0.12 2.85 10.74
C VAL A 261 0.77 4.17 10.31
N ILE A 262 1.25 4.22 9.08
CA ILE A 262 2.04 5.37 8.61
C ILE A 262 1.24 6.67 8.58
N PRO A 263 0.04 6.75 7.95
CA PRO A 263 -0.71 8.00 7.96
C PRO A 263 -1.10 8.45 9.36
N HIS A 264 -1.38 7.50 10.26
CA HIS A 264 -1.68 7.81 11.65
C HIS A 264 -0.48 8.45 12.37
N LEU A 265 0.72 7.86 12.27
CA LEU A 265 1.95 8.39 12.84
C LEU A 265 2.30 9.80 12.30
N ILE A 266 2.22 9.96 10.99
CA ILE A 266 2.51 11.24 10.34
C ILE A 266 1.49 12.30 10.76
N ARG A 267 0.22 11.95 10.91
CA ARG A 267 -0.81 12.88 11.42
C ARG A 267 -0.52 13.36 12.83
N MET A 268 0.06 12.52 13.67
CA MET A 268 0.47 12.91 15.03
C MET A 268 1.63 13.91 15.04
N THR A 269 2.46 13.93 14.00
CA THR A 269 3.64 14.82 13.89
C THR A 269 3.38 16.07 13.06
N THR A 270 2.76 15.94 11.89
CA THR A 270 2.52 17.05 10.95
C THR A 270 1.12 17.66 11.04
N GLY A 271 0.22 17.03 11.84
CA GLY A 271 -1.18 17.42 11.92
C GLY A 271 -2.05 16.83 10.80
N ALA A 272 -3.31 17.29 10.72
CA ALA A 272 -4.33 16.74 9.84
C ALA A 272 -4.34 17.36 8.43
N ASN A 273 -3.47 18.34 8.13
CA ASN A 273 -3.45 18.98 6.83
C ASN A 273 -2.91 18.05 5.74
N HIS A 274 -3.78 17.63 4.83
CA HIS A 274 -3.45 16.68 3.75
C HIS A 274 -2.38 17.19 2.78
N ARG A 275 -2.13 18.49 2.68
CA ARG A 275 -1.03 19.04 1.86
C ARG A 275 0.35 18.54 2.31
N TRP A 276 0.51 18.31 3.62
CA TRP A 276 1.72 17.75 4.20
C TRP A 276 1.58 16.26 4.53
N LEU A 277 0.37 15.86 4.94
CA LEU A 277 0.10 14.48 5.33
C LEU A 277 0.34 13.49 4.18
N ILE A 278 -0.07 13.83 2.95
CA ILE A 278 0.10 12.95 1.78
C ILE A 278 1.60 12.74 1.47
N PRO A 279 2.41 13.77 1.18
CA PRO A 279 3.80 13.56 0.80
C PRO A 279 4.64 12.99 1.95
N CYS A 280 4.43 13.41 3.19
CA CYS A 280 5.13 12.84 4.33
C CYS A 280 4.76 11.38 4.57
N SER A 281 3.49 10.99 4.39
CA SER A 281 3.07 9.59 4.51
C SER A 281 3.65 8.73 3.38
N ALA A 282 3.68 9.22 2.15
CA ALA A 282 4.31 8.52 1.03
C ALA A 282 5.79 8.23 1.30
N LEU A 283 6.55 9.25 1.75
CA LEU A 283 7.97 9.08 2.11
C LEU A 283 8.15 8.12 3.29
N ALA A 284 7.36 8.26 4.34
CA ALA A 284 7.47 7.40 5.51
C ALA A 284 7.08 5.95 5.21
N GLY A 285 6.06 5.73 4.35
CA GLY A 285 5.69 4.41 3.86
C GLY A 285 6.78 3.76 3.02
N ALA A 286 7.42 4.55 2.15
CA ALA A 286 8.59 4.13 1.39
C ALA A 286 9.75 3.72 2.32
N CYS A 287 10.07 4.54 3.33
CA CYS A 287 11.10 4.24 4.32
C CYS A 287 10.80 2.94 5.09
N LEU A 288 9.56 2.78 5.57
CA LEU A 288 9.17 1.60 6.36
C LEU A 288 9.26 0.32 5.53
N LEU A 289 8.70 0.33 4.30
CA LEU A 289 8.73 -0.88 3.48
C LEU A 289 10.12 -1.23 3.01
N LEU A 290 10.94 -0.25 2.62
CA LEU A 290 12.32 -0.48 2.24
C LEU A 290 13.15 -1.04 3.40
N MET A 291 12.95 -0.52 4.61
CA MET A 291 13.60 -1.05 5.82
C MET A 291 13.13 -2.48 6.10
N ALA A 292 11.83 -2.75 6.03
CA ALA A 292 11.26 -4.08 6.22
C ALA A 292 11.80 -5.08 5.17
N ASP A 293 11.85 -4.71 3.88
CA ASP A 293 12.43 -5.56 2.83
C ASP A 293 13.92 -5.82 3.04
N THR A 294 14.68 -4.79 3.45
CA THR A 294 16.11 -4.95 3.75
C THR A 294 16.33 -5.91 4.92
N LEU A 295 15.53 -5.80 5.98
CA LEU A 295 15.56 -6.74 7.10
C LEU A 295 15.15 -8.15 6.67
N ALA A 296 14.06 -8.29 5.89
CA ALA A 296 13.57 -9.57 5.41
C ALA A 296 14.63 -10.36 4.61
N ARG A 297 15.46 -9.65 3.84
CA ARG A 297 16.58 -10.23 3.07
C ARG A 297 17.80 -10.61 3.90
N THR A 298 17.97 -10.01 5.08
CA THR A 298 19.22 -10.15 5.86
C THR A 298 19.06 -11.04 7.09
N LEU A 299 17.82 -11.21 7.62
CA LEU A 299 17.59 -11.91 8.88
C LEU A 299 17.74 -13.44 8.80
N VAL A 300 17.36 -14.04 7.67
CA VAL A 300 17.23 -15.53 7.55
C VAL A 300 18.04 -16.08 6.38
N GLN A 301 19.24 -15.57 6.18
CA GLN A 301 20.12 -16.01 5.09
C GLN A 301 20.43 -17.52 5.20
N PRO A 302 20.48 -18.29 4.08
CA PRO A 302 20.35 -17.84 2.68
C PRO A 302 18.90 -17.73 2.19
N ALA A 303 17.89 -18.08 2.99
CA ALA A 303 16.48 -17.91 2.62
C ALA A 303 16.05 -16.44 2.76
N GLU A 304 15.12 -16.03 1.92
CA GLU A 304 14.48 -14.71 2.03
C GLU A 304 13.12 -14.84 2.70
N MET A 305 12.88 -14.02 3.72
CA MET A 305 11.59 -13.97 4.39
C MET A 305 10.63 -13.08 3.59
N PRO A 306 9.37 -13.47 3.37
CA PRO A 306 8.36 -12.59 2.78
C PRO A 306 8.18 -11.32 3.62
N VAL A 307 8.26 -10.15 2.96
CA VAL A 307 8.20 -8.84 3.65
C VAL A 307 6.83 -8.58 4.29
N GLY A 308 5.75 -9.15 3.73
CA GLY A 308 4.41 -9.03 4.29
C GLY A 308 4.27 -9.67 5.67
N LEU A 309 5.00 -10.76 5.93
CA LEU A 309 5.04 -11.37 7.27
C LEU A 309 5.70 -10.43 8.28
N LEU A 310 6.80 -9.79 7.89
CA LEU A 310 7.53 -8.86 8.78
C LEU A 310 6.69 -7.63 9.09
N THR A 311 6.04 -7.04 8.08
CA THR A 311 5.16 -5.87 8.29
C THR A 311 3.97 -6.21 9.17
N SER A 312 3.40 -7.42 9.04
CA SER A 312 2.31 -7.89 9.89
C SER A 312 2.76 -8.15 11.33
N LEU A 313 3.95 -8.73 11.51
CA LEU A 313 4.55 -8.99 12.83
C LEU A 313 4.84 -7.68 13.59
N LEU A 314 5.21 -6.62 12.90
CA LEU A 314 5.46 -5.31 13.49
C LEU A 314 4.16 -4.50 13.66
N GLY A 315 3.29 -4.55 12.67
CA GLY A 315 2.07 -3.75 12.64
C GLY A 315 0.99 -4.23 13.61
N GLY A 316 0.81 -5.53 13.74
CA GLY A 316 -0.20 -6.13 14.62
C GLY A 316 -0.04 -5.73 16.09
N PRO A 317 1.12 -5.95 16.73
CA PRO A 317 1.36 -5.53 18.11
C PRO A 317 1.27 -4.01 18.30
N TYR A 318 1.76 -3.22 17.35
CA TYR A 318 1.62 -1.76 17.40
C TYR A 318 0.15 -1.33 17.40
N PHE A 319 -0.66 -1.94 16.55
CA PHE A 319 -2.09 -1.65 16.47
C PHE A 319 -2.82 -2.05 17.77
N MET A 320 -2.49 -3.21 18.33
CA MET A 320 -3.02 -3.68 19.60
C MET A 320 -2.68 -2.71 20.75
N TRP A 321 -1.42 -2.25 20.80
CA TRP A 321 -0.98 -1.26 21.77
C TRP A 321 -1.73 0.07 21.62
N LEU A 322 -1.99 0.51 20.38
CA LEU A 322 -2.73 1.74 20.10
C LEU A 322 -4.17 1.67 20.63
N ILE A 323 -4.86 0.55 20.42
CA ILE A 323 -6.21 0.31 20.94
C ILE A 323 -6.23 0.34 22.47
N LEU A 324 -5.28 -0.32 23.12
CA LEU A 324 -5.19 -0.37 24.59
C LEU A 324 -4.88 1.00 25.20
N ARG A 325 -4.06 1.80 24.51
CA ARG A 325 -3.72 3.16 24.96
C ARG A 325 -4.90 4.12 24.88
N ASN A 326 -5.71 4.05 23.83
CA ASN A 326 -6.86 4.93 23.64
C ASN A 326 -8.00 4.65 24.64
N ARG A 327 -8.07 3.46 25.25
CA ARG A 327 -9.04 3.16 26.33
C ARG A 327 -8.82 3.96 27.63
N ARG A 328 -7.70 4.67 27.78
CA ARG A 328 -7.42 5.51 28.95
C ARG A 328 -7.91 6.96 28.81
N ILE A 329 -8.58 7.31 27.72
CA ILE A 329 -9.03 8.68 27.40
C ILE A 329 -10.58 8.75 27.34
N THR A 330 -11.29 7.63 27.44
CA THR A 330 -12.72 7.53 27.66
C THR A 330 -13.00 7.10 29.10
#